data_bb4ac3adb03fbba316a739e22b4fe8c4
#
_entry.id   bb4ac3adb03fbba316a739e22b4fe8c4
#
_cell.length_a   1.000
_cell.length_b   1.000
_cell.length_c   1.000
_cell.angle_alpha   90.00
_cell.angle_beta   90.00
_cell.angle_gamma   90.00
#
_symmetry.space_group_name_H-M   'P 1'
#
loop_
_entity.id
_entity.type
_entity.pdbx_description
1 polymer ?
#
loop_
_entity_poly.entity_id
_entity_poly.type
_entity_poly.pdbx_seq_one_letter_code
_entity_poly.pdbx_strand_id
1 'polypeptide(L)'
;DLMVLDGCEHMHSLHASAVWSASVTRSKGANWLLVGRAPLQSPESIPRHVLGPLNREAAMHILGDIDDAETVLSRLGGHPLALQLHRPGLTLPVDAEDIETFVTQAVLADLADDEAAAVNELALLPFAVSGDDLHHAEAIADLDERALLLWWTTGGLHLHALVRHVRLDTMDEAERQALAHQAMKHWSTHSSPIAPLLVMHHRLMAGEGGLGEEASNLLAAGTDGLGRLSAVLEDALARASADERERLLGVAADVAVRRGEVERARGYLEDMTTPDATALSAVLRLEGRADEADALLLDAIRDSNALRPRIALLTARIEDRLPEQQEDVDELLAHLDAMDPATLPLGERRTALLASGL
;
A
#
# COMPACT_ATOMS: atom_id res chain seq x y z
N ASP A 1 24.91 -11.61 8.67
CA ASP A 1 23.63 -10.92 8.75
C ASP A 1 22.54 -11.77 8.10
N LEU A 2 21.33 -11.79 8.69
CA LEU A 2 20.14 -12.43 8.14
C LEU A 2 19.19 -11.33 7.69
N MET A 3 18.76 -11.39 6.44
CA MET A 3 17.69 -10.54 5.90
C MET A 3 16.44 -11.39 5.69
N VAL A 4 15.30 -10.92 6.18
CA VAL A 4 14.00 -11.61 6.06
C VAL A 4 13.09 -10.75 5.20
N LEU A 5 12.53 -11.35 4.14
CA LEU A 5 11.46 -10.77 3.34
C LEU A 5 10.20 -11.61 3.53
N ASP A 6 9.17 -11.00 4.06
CA ASP A 6 7.85 -11.62 4.26
C ASP A 6 6.84 -11.12 3.21
N GLY A 7 5.76 -11.87 3.00
CA GLY A 7 4.73 -11.54 2.02
C GLY A 7 5.18 -11.68 0.56
N CYS A 8 6.17 -12.54 0.30
CA CYS A 8 6.75 -12.69 -1.03
C CYS A 8 5.76 -13.21 -2.11
N GLU A 9 4.61 -13.74 -1.71
CA GLU A 9 3.52 -14.11 -2.64
C GLU A 9 2.92 -12.92 -3.38
N HIS A 10 3.07 -11.71 -2.84
CA HIS A 10 2.59 -10.48 -3.47
C HIS A 10 3.59 -9.89 -4.47
N MET A 11 4.80 -10.47 -4.57
CA MET A 11 5.77 -10.03 -5.56
C MET A 11 5.36 -10.46 -6.97
N HIS A 12 5.25 -9.49 -7.88
CA HIS A 12 5.10 -9.79 -9.29
C HIS A 12 6.31 -10.59 -9.81
N SER A 13 6.11 -11.53 -10.74
CA SER A 13 7.14 -12.44 -11.26
C SER A 13 8.40 -11.72 -11.77
N LEU A 14 8.24 -10.54 -12.39
CA LEU A 14 9.37 -9.70 -12.86
C LEU A 14 10.18 -9.14 -11.68
N HIS A 15 9.52 -8.70 -10.62
CA HIS A 15 10.20 -8.19 -9.42
C HIS A 15 10.89 -9.31 -8.65
N ALA A 16 10.29 -10.50 -8.58
CA ALA A 16 10.92 -11.66 -7.98
C ALA A 16 12.28 -11.93 -8.63
N SER A 17 12.37 -11.96 -9.95
CA SER A 17 13.63 -12.16 -10.66
C SER A 17 14.68 -11.07 -10.35
N ALA A 18 14.27 -9.80 -10.26
CA ALA A 18 15.17 -8.69 -9.91
C ALA A 18 15.65 -8.76 -8.46
N VAL A 19 14.77 -9.09 -7.51
CA VAL A 19 15.12 -9.30 -6.11
C VAL A 19 16.08 -10.48 -5.95
N TRP A 20 15.83 -11.59 -6.66
CA TRP A 20 16.73 -12.75 -6.68
C TRP A 20 18.11 -12.39 -7.21
N SER A 21 18.19 -11.70 -8.35
CA SER A 21 19.45 -11.26 -8.92
C SER A 21 20.20 -10.31 -7.99
N ALA A 22 19.52 -9.36 -7.38
CA ALA A 22 20.11 -8.39 -6.47
C ALA A 22 20.61 -9.07 -5.17
N SER A 23 19.83 -9.98 -4.58
CA SER A 23 20.20 -10.68 -3.34
C SER A 23 21.38 -11.63 -3.56
N VAL A 24 21.42 -12.34 -4.68
CA VAL A 24 22.54 -13.27 -4.99
C VAL A 24 23.82 -12.54 -5.41
N THR A 25 23.70 -11.42 -6.13
CA THR A 25 24.87 -10.74 -6.71
C THR A 25 25.46 -9.64 -5.84
N ARG A 26 24.65 -8.94 -5.04
CA ARG A 26 25.09 -7.76 -4.27
C ARG A 26 25.36 -8.00 -2.80
N SER A 27 24.81 -9.04 -2.20
CA SER A 27 24.96 -9.32 -0.77
C SER A 27 25.94 -10.45 -0.48
N LYS A 28 27.20 -10.27 -0.83
CA LYS A 28 28.27 -11.20 -0.42
C LYS A 28 28.31 -11.28 1.11
N GLY A 29 27.79 -12.38 1.67
CA GLY A 29 27.83 -12.66 3.11
C GLY A 29 26.55 -12.42 3.90
N ALA A 30 25.43 -12.04 3.27
CA ALA A 30 24.11 -12.03 3.89
C ALA A 30 23.34 -13.33 3.60
N ASN A 31 22.68 -13.87 4.61
CA ASN A 31 21.71 -14.95 4.46
C ASN A 31 20.33 -14.33 4.24
N TRP A 32 19.57 -14.90 3.30
CA TRP A 32 18.23 -14.45 3.01
C TRP A 32 17.20 -15.50 3.37
N LEU A 33 16.15 -15.09 4.07
CA LEU A 33 14.96 -15.88 4.33
C LEU A 33 13.78 -15.20 3.65
N LEU A 34 13.09 -15.93 2.79
CA LEU A 34 11.94 -15.46 2.05
C LEU A 34 10.74 -16.23 2.52
N VAL A 35 9.72 -15.53 2.93
CA VAL A 35 8.50 -16.09 3.51
C VAL A 35 7.32 -15.71 2.61
N GLY A 36 6.45 -16.66 2.33
CA GLY A 36 5.24 -16.45 1.53
C GLY A 36 4.22 -17.56 1.72
N ARG A 37 2.96 -17.28 1.47
CA ARG A 37 1.83 -18.22 1.64
C ARG A 37 1.62 -19.15 0.44
N ALA A 38 2.13 -18.76 -0.74
CA ALA A 38 2.02 -19.52 -1.96
C ALA A 38 3.40 -19.99 -2.43
N PRO A 39 3.49 -21.00 -3.32
CA PRO A 39 4.75 -21.38 -3.91
C PRO A 39 5.42 -20.19 -4.57
N LEU A 40 6.54 -19.74 -4.01
CA LEU A 40 7.32 -18.65 -4.58
C LEU A 40 7.94 -19.08 -5.90
N GLN A 41 7.86 -18.23 -6.92
CA GLN A 41 8.61 -18.38 -8.16
C GLN A 41 10.08 -18.06 -7.88
N SER A 42 10.82 -19.01 -7.31
CA SER A 42 12.23 -18.86 -7.00
C SER A 42 13.04 -19.82 -7.87
N PRO A 43 14.34 -19.51 -8.18
CA PRO A 43 15.23 -20.44 -8.85
C PRO A 43 15.26 -21.79 -8.13
N GLU A 44 15.37 -22.89 -8.87
CA GLU A 44 15.43 -24.25 -8.32
C GLU A 44 16.61 -24.47 -7.36
N SER A 45 17.64 -23.65 -7.46
CA SER A 45 18.83 -23.69 -6.60
C SER A 45 18.59 -23.19 -5.17
N ILE A 46 17.44 -22.58 -4.87
CA ILE A 46 17.12 -22.07 -3.53
C ILE A 46 16.35 -23.15 -2.75
N PRO A 47 16.87 -23.60 -1.60
CA PRO A 47 16.17 -24.56 -0.76
C PRO A 47 14.79 -24.04 -0.36
N ARG A 48 13.76 -24.87 -0.49
CA ARG A 48 12.41 -24.57 -0.09
C ARG A 48 12.01 -25.39 1.11
N HIS A 49 11.43 -24.71 2.08
CA HIS A 49 10.78 -25.32 3.24
C HIS A 49 9.29 -25.01 3.19
N VAL A 50 8.45 -26.04 3.11
CA VAL A 50 7.01 -25.89 3.26
C VAL A 50 6.68 -26.10 4.73
N LEU A 51 6.10 -25.05 5.37
CA LEU A 51 5.59 -25.19 6.73
C LEU A 51 4.25 -25.90 6.66
N GLY A 52 4.18 -27.08 7.23
CA GLY A 52 2.94 -27.83 7.43
C GLY A 52 2.23 -27.41 8.74
N PRO A 53 1.11 -28.08 9.05
CA PRO A 53 0.45 -27.91 10.33
C PRO A 53 1.39 -28.19 11.50
N LEU A 54 1.08 -27.62 12.65
CA LEU A 54 1.82 -27.87 13.88
C LEU A 54 1.75 -29.36 14.26
N ASN A 55 2.85 -29.87 14.79
CA ASN A 55 2.83 -31.18 15.39
C ASN A 55 1.98 -31.17 16.69
N ARG A 56 1.64 -32.37 17.17
CA ARG A 56 0.77 -32.52 18.33
C ARG A 56 1.28 -31.76 19.58
N GLU A 57 2.57 -31.84 19.86
CA GLU A 57 3.17 -31.19 21.03
C GLU A 57 3.05 -29.67 20.97
N ALA A 58 3.39 -29.05 19.82
CA ALA A 58 3.28 -27.62 19.61
C ALA A 58 1.82 -27.16 19.61
N ALA A 59 0.90 -27.94 19.01
CA ALA A 59 -0.51 -27.64 19.00
C ALA A 59 -1.13 -27.68 20.40
N MET A 60 -0.78 -28.70 21.20
CA MET A 60 -1.23 -28.80 22.58
C MET A 60 -0.68 -27.67 23.47
N HIS A 61 0.53 -27.17 23.15
CA HIS A 61 1.09 -26.01 23.85
C HIS A 61 0.27 -24.74 23.59
N ILE A 62 -0.25 -24.54 22.36
CA ILE A 62 -1.13 -23.42 22.04
C ILE A 62 -2.50 -23.55 22.71
N LEU A 63 -3.08 -24.75 22.67
CA LEU A 63 -4.41 -25.01 23.26
C LEU A 63 -4.40 -24.91 24.79
N GLY A 64 -3.25 -25.17 25.41
CA GLY A 64 -3.15 -25.23 26.87
C GLY A 64 -3.88 -26.44 27.46
N ASP A 65 -4.33 -26.30 28.71
CA ASP A 65 -4.97 -27.37 29.46
C ASP A 65 -6.51 -27.27 29.33
N ILE A 66 -7.03 -27.79 28.18
CA ILE A 66 -8.48 -27.87 27.91
C ILE A 66 -8.91 -29.33 27.82
N ASP A 67 -10.13 -29.65 28.34
CA ASP A 67 -10.62 -31.03 28.47
C ASP A 67 -10.74 -31.79 27.14
N ASP A 68 -11.01 -31.09 26.03
CA ASP A 68 -11.25 -31.66 24.69
C ASP A 68 -10.13 -31.35 23.68
N ALA A 69 -8.91 -31.02 24.13
CA ALA A 69 -7.77 -30.62 23.30
C ALA A 69 -7.51 -31.56 22.10
N GLU A 70 -7.62 -32.87 22.28
CA GLU A 70 -7.44 -33.86 21.20
C GLU A 70 -8.52 -33.74 20.13
N THR A 71 -9.75 -33.49 20.54
CA THR A 71 -10.87 -33.30 19.61
C THR A 71 -10.67 -32.01 18.81
N VAL A 72 -10.32 -30.94 19.52
CA VAL A 72 -10.01 -29.64 18.89
C VAL A 72 -8.86 -29.77 17.90
N LEU A 73 -7.76 -30.40 18.29
CA LEU A 73 -6.61 -30.64 17.40
C LEU A 73 -7.00 -31.44 16.17
N SER A 74 -7.79 -32.51 16.34
CA SER A 74 -8.26 -33.35 15.24
C SER A 74 -9.13 -32.57 14.24
N ARG A 75 -9.98 -31.65 14.73
CA ARG A 75 -10.88 -30.84 13.91
C ARG A 75 -10.24 -29.64 13.26
N LEU A 76 -9.25 -29.03 13.92
CA LEU A 76 -8.52 -27.86 13.40
C LEU A 76 -7.21 -28.24 12.69
N GLY A 77 -6.87 -29.52 12.62
CA GLY A 77 -5.75 -30.06 11.83
C GLY A 77 -4.37 -29.49 12.17
N GLY A 78 -4.18 -28.95 13.36
CA GLY A 78 -2.93 -28.30 13.77
C GLY A 78 -2.69 -26.95 13.10
N HIS A 79 -3.73 -26.30 12.52
CA HIS A 79 -3.61 -24.97 11.92
C HIS A 79 -3.34 -23.92 13.02
N PRO A 80 -2.18 -23.21 13.01
CA PRO A 80 -1.76 -22.37 14.15
C PRO A 80 -2.82 -21.31 14.54
N LEU A 81 -3.32 -20.57 13.56
CA LEU A 81 -4.33 -19.54 13.81
C LEU A 81 -5.65 -20.12 14.32
N ALA A 82 -6.14 -21.21 13.72
CA ALA A 82 -7.40 -21.81 14.15
C ALA A 82 -7.32 -22.30 15.61
N LEU A 83 -6.17 -22.82 16.02
CA LEU A 83 -5.93 -23.20 17.42
C LEU A 83 -5.91 -21.98 18.35
N GLN A 84 -5.32 -20.85 17.92
CA GLN A 84 -5.33 -19.60 18.69
C GLN A 84 -6.71 -18.99 18.80
N LEU A 85 -7.51 -19.05 17.74
CA LEU A 85 -8.87 -18.52 17.71
C LEU A 85 -9.88 -19.39 18.46
N HIS A 86 -9.51 -20.64 18.77
CA HIS A 86 -10.41 -21.54 19.50
C HIS A 86 -10.71 -21.02 20.91
N ARG A 87 -11.97 -21.03 21.27
CA ARG A 87 -12.49 -20.78 22.63
C ARG A 87 -13.39 -21.94 23.05
N PRO A 88 -13.41 -22.29 24.33
CA PRO A 88 -14.39 -23.30 24.85
C PRO A 88 -15.80 -22.90 24.48
N GLY A 89 -16.53 -23.83 23.89
CA GLY A 89 -17.93 -23.62 23.46
C GLY A 89 -18.11 -23.22 22.01
N LEU A 90 -17.07 -22.88 21.28
CA LEU A 90 -17.17 -22.63 19.83
C LEU A 90 -17.47 -23.92 19.06
N THR A 91 -18.31 -23.80 18.02
CA THR A 91 -18.58 -24.90 17.10
C THR A 91 -17.36 -25.20 16.25
N LEU A 92 -16.83 -26.42 16.38
CA LEU A 92 -15.70 -26.86 15.57
C LEU A 92 -16.13 -27.27 14.16
N PRO A 93 -15.29 -27.04 13.13
CA PRO A 93 -15.55 -27.51 11.77
C PRO A 93 -15.61 -29.02 11.72
N VAL A 94 -16.25 -29.56 10.67
CA VAL A 94 -16.34 -31.01 10.47
C VAL A 94 -14.97 -31.58 10.11
N ASP A 95 -14.22 -30.88 9.33
CA ASP A 95 -12.89 -31.25 8.82
C ASP A 95 -11.87 -30.11 8.96
N ALA A 96 -10.58 -30.45 9.03
CA ALA A 96 -9.47 -29.51 9.16
C ALA A 96 -9.24 -28.63 7.90
N GLU A 97 -9.87 -28.96 6.79
CA GLU A 97 -9.75 -28.21 5.52
C GLU A 97 -10.68 -27.01 5.47
N ASP A 98 -11.64 -26.88 6.40
CA ASP A 98 -12.68 -25.86 6.39
C ASP A 98 -12.46 -24.76 7.46
N ILE A 99 -11.25 -24.18 7.47
CA ILE A 99 -10.89 -23.14 8.43
C ILE A 99 -11.66 -21.83 8.17
N GLU A 100 -11.98 -21.52 6.91
CA GLU A 100 -12.76 -20.32 6.57
C GLU A 100 -14.19 -20.43 7.12
N THR A 101 -14.81 -21.60 7.00
CA THR A 101 -16.12 -21.88 7.62
C THR A 101 -16.03 -21.78 9.15
N PHE A 102 -14.96 -22.28 9.78
CA PHE A 102 -14.75 -22.12 11.21
C PHE A 102 -14.66 -20.64 11.61
N VAL A 103 -13.88 -19.84 10.89
CA VAL A 103 -13.78 -18.40 11.16
C VAL A 103 -15.15 -17.73 11.01
N THR A 104 -15.90 -18.03 9.96
CA THR A 104 -17.22 -17.43 9.69
C THR A 104 -18.25 -17.81 10.74
N GLN A 105 -18.43 -19.12 10.98
CA GLN A 105 -19.55 -19.65 11.76
C GLN A 105 -19.30 -19.67 13.27
N ALA A 106 -18.04 -19.77 13.67
CA ALA A 106 -17.71 -19.87 15.08
C ALA A 106 -17.08 -18.56 15.59
N VAL A 107 -16.06 -18.03 14.92
CA VAL A 107 -15.33 -16.86 15.43
C VAL A 107 -16.11 -15.57 15.19
N LEU A 108 -16.53 -15.29 13.94
CA LEU A 108 -17.24 -14.06 13.62
C LEU A 108 -18.68 -14.03 14.15
N ALA A 109 -19.34 -15.18 14.24
CA ALA A 109 -20.69 -15.27 14.78
C ALA A 109 -20.77 -15.17 16.33
N ASP A 110 -19.63 -15.32 17.02
CA ASP A 110 -19.53 -15.22 18.49
C ASP A 110 -19.15 -13.81 18.97
N LEU A 111 -18.95 -12.87 18.05
CA LEU A 111 -18.59 -11.49 18.38
C LEU A 111 -19.80 -10.73 18.94
N ALA A 112 -19.56 -9.89 19.95
CA ALA A 112 -20.53 -8.89 20.39
C ALA A 112 -20.73 -7.82 19.31
N ASP A 113 -21.80 -7.03 19.39
CA ASP A 113 -22.13 -6.05 18.34
C ASP A 113 -21.04 -4.99 18.13
N ASP A 114 -20.39 -4.53 19.18
CA ASP A 114 -19.27 -3.60 19.16
C ASP A 114 -17.98 -4.23 18.61
N GLU A 115 -17.68 -5.47 18.99
CA GLU A 115 -16.57 -6.25 18.43
C GLU A 115 -16.78 -6.50 16.92
N ALA A 116 -18.00 -6.86 16.50
CA ALA A 116 -18.32 -7.06 15.09
C ALA A 116 -18.19 -5.75 14.29
N ALA A 117 -18.60 -4.62 14.86
CA ALA A 117 -18.44 -3.31 14.25
C ALA A 117 -16.95 -2.93 14.09
N ALA A 118 -16.11 -3.19 15.10
CA ALA A 118 -14.67 -2.97 15.02
C ALA A 118 -13.99 -3.90 13.99
N VAL A 119 -14.41 -5.17 13.91
CA VAL A 119 -13.92 -6.10 12.86
C VAL A 119 -14.28 -5.59 11.47
N ASN A 120 -15.50 -5.07 11.28
CA ASN A 120 -15.94 -4.49 10.02
C ASN A 120 -15.08 -3.28 9.62
N GLU A 121 -14.83 -2.37 10.57
CA GLU A 121 -13.96 -1.21 10.37
C GLU A 121 -12.55 -1.64 9.98
N LEU A 122 -11.95 -2.53 10.77
CA LEU A 122 -10.59 -3.02 10.53
C LEU A 122 -10.44 -3.81 9.23
N ALA A 123 -11.47 -4.56 8.81
CA ALA A 123 -11.44 -5.32 7.57
C ALA A 123 -11.32 -4.40 6.33
N LEU A 124 -11.91 -3.21 6.39
CA LEU A 124 -11.89 -2.23 5.31
C LEU A 124 -10.60 -1.39 5.27
N LEU A 125 -9.73 -1.44 6.27
CA LEU A 125 -8.50 -0.65 6.27
C LEU A 125 -7.46 -1.20 5.29
N PRO A 126 -6.79 -0.34 4.50
CA PRO A 126 -5.78 -0.77 3.53
C PRO A 126 -4.41 -1.05 4.17
N PHE A 127 -4.18 -0.55 5.39
CA PHE A 127 -2.92 -0.69 6.14
C PHE A 127 -3.16 -0.54 7.65
N ALA A 128 -2.15 -0.84 8.46
CA ALA A 128 -2.21 -0.73 9.92
C ALA A 128 -2.39 0.73 10.38
N VAL A 129 -3.27 0.95 11.36
CA VAL A 129 -3.56 2.25 11.98
C VAL A 129 -3.38 2.16 13.50
N SER A 130 -3.31 3.30 14.18
CA SER A 130 -3.36 3.32 15.65
C SER A 130 -4.73 2.89 16.15
N GLY A 131 -4.77 2.08 17.20
CA GLY A 131 -6.04 1.67 17.82
C GLY A 131 -6.87 2.85 18.34
N ASP A 132 -6.19 3.90 18.81
CA ASP A 132 -6.84 5.11 19.33
C ASP A 132 -7.50 5.96 18.22
N ASP A 133 -7.10 5.77 16.97
CA ASP A 133 -7.64 6.50 15.83
C ASP A 133 -8.95 5.87 15.28
N LEU A 134 -9.29 4.65 15.70
CA LEU A 134 -10.46 3.90 15.23
C LEU A 134 -11.76 4.46 15.82
N HIS A 135 -12.84 4.31 15.05
CA HIS A 135 -14.19 4.67 15.52
C HIS A 135 -14.66 3.78 16.67
N HIS A 136 -14.30 2.49 16.62
CA HIS A 136 -14.64 1.48 17.63
C HIS A 136 -13.41 1.08 18.47
N ALA A 137 -12.66 2.08 18.95
CA ALA A 137 -11.43 1.89 19.72
C ALA A 137 -11.66 1.10 21.03
N GLU A 138 -12.85 1.20 21.61
CA GLU A 138 -13.26 0.50 22.84
C GLU A 138 -13.25 -1.02 22.72
N ALA A 139 -13.52 -1.57 21.54
CA ALA A 139 -13.53 -3.02 21.31
C ALA A 139 -12.14 -3.63 21.05
N ILE A 140 -11.09 -2.81 20.91
CA ILE A 140 -9.76 -3.29 20.53
C ILE A 140 -9.15 -4.24 21.56
N ALA A 141 -9.35 -3.97 22.85
CA ALA A 141 -8.84 -4.84 23.92
C ALA A 141 -9.47 -6.24 23.86
N ASP A 142 -10.76 -6.32 23.63
CA ASP A 142 -11.51 -7.59 23.55
C ASP A 142 -11.11 -8.38 22.29
N LEU A 143 -10.92 -7.68 21.15
CA LEU A 143 -10.43 -8.29 19.92
C LEU A 143 -8.99 -8.81 20.05
N ASP A 144 -8.14 -8.12 20.79
CA ASP A 144 -6.78 -8.56 21.08
C ASP A 144 -6.75 -9.80 21.96
N GLU A 145 -7.58 -9.84 23.01
CA GLU A 145 -7.77 -11.03 23.85
C GLU A 145 -8.27 -12.24 23.06
N ARG A 146 -9.04 -12.00 21.99
CA ARG A 146 -9.49 -13.04 21.05
C ARG A 146 -8.44 -13.42 20.01
N ALA A 147 -7.23 -12.83 20.03
CA ALA A 147 -6.16 -13.02 19.04
C ALA A 147 -6.58 -12.70 17.59
N LEU A 148 -7.51 -11.76 17.41
CA LEU A 148 -7.96 -11.32 16.10
C LEU A 148 -7.07 -10.23 15.50
N LEU A 149 -6.22 -9.59 16.32
CA LEU A 149 -5.39 -8.46 15.93
C LEU A 149 -3.93 -8.83 15.75
N LEU A 150 -3.26 -8.11 14.86
CA LEU A 150 -1.82 -8.14 14.68
C LEU A 150 -1.26 -6.73 14.93
N TRP A 151 -0.31 -6.65 15.86
CA TRP A 151 0.36 -5.41 16.23
C TRP A 151 1.67 -5.25 15.45
N TRP A 152 1.88 -4.05 14.91
CA TRP A 152 3.13 -3.70 14.26
C TRP A 152 4.08 -3.01 15.24
N THR A 153 5.36 -3.22 15.06
CA THR A 153 6.41 -2.58 15.87
C THR A 153 6.39 -1.05 15.81
N THR A 154 5.76 -0.50 14.77
CA THR A 154 5.58 0.94 14.57
C THR A 154 4.35 1.52 15.28
N GLY A 155 3.64 0.72 16.07
CA GLY A 155 2.51 1.17 16.90
C GLY A 155 1.14 1.10 16.22
N GLY A 156 1.06 0.53 15.01
CA GLY A 156 -0.23 0.28 14.34
C GLY A 156 -0.72 -1.14 14.58
N LEU A 157 -2.02 -1.34 14.38
CA LEU A 157 -2.67 -2.65 14.39
C LEU A 157 -3.50 -2.86 13.13
N HIS A 158 -3.76 -4.11 12.81
CA HIS A 158 -4.74 -4.51 11.82
C HIS A 158 -5.31 -5.89 12.12
N LEU A 159 -6.40 -6.21 11.46
CA LEU A 159 -7.04 -7.51 11.59
C LEU A 159 -6.17 -8.63 11.03
N HIS A 160 -6.16 -9.79 11.67
CA HIS A 160 -5.44 -10.96 11.15
C HIS A 160 -5.88 -11.27 9.71
N ALA A 161 -4.92 -11.53 8.82
CA ALA A 161 -5.17 -11.60 7.37
C ALA A 161 -6.27 -12.59 6.97
N LEU A 162 -6.36 -13.77 7.62
CA LEU A 162 -7.42 -14.73 7.33
C LEU A 162 -8.78 -14.20 7.76
N VAL A 163 -8.89 -13.63 8.96
CA VAL A 163 -10.14 -13.06 9.47
C VAL A 163 -10.62 -11.92 8.57
N ARG A 164 -9.68 -11.05 8.17
CA ARG A 164 -9.94 -9.96 7.21
C ARG A 164 -10.45 -10.50 5.87
N HIS A 165 -9.79 -11.51 5.31
CA HIS A 165 -10.18 -12.13 4.04
C HIS A 165 -11.60 -12.71 4.12
N VAL A 166 -11.84 -13.57 5.12
CA VAL A 166 -13.16 -14.18 5.34
C VAL A 166 -14.25 -13.11 5.54
N ARG A 167 -13.96 -12.04 6.33
CA ARG A 167 -14.95 -10.98 6.53
C ARG A 167 -15.25 -10.21 5.23
N LEU A 168 -14.25 -9.88 4.44
CA LEU A 168 -14.44 -9.20 3.16
C LEU A 168 -15.20 -10.06 2.14
N ASP A 169 -14.98 -11.37 2.12
CA ASP A 169 -15.66 -12.31 1.21
C ASP A 169 -17.12 -12.54 1.59
N THR A 170 -17.42 -12.47 2.88
CA THR A 170 -18.81 -12.61 3.38
C THR A 170 -19.61 -11.31 3.32
N MET A 171 -18.95 -10.18 3.11
CA MET A 171 -19.57 -8.86 3.04
C MET A 171 -20.12 -8.60 1.63
N ASP A 172 -21.40 -8.32 1.53
CA ASP A 172 -21.97 -7.94 0.24
C ASP A 172 -21.56 -6.48 -0.15
N GLU A 173 -21.78 -6.13 -1.42
CA GLU A 173 -21.38 -4.82 -1.93
C GLU A 173 -22.13 -3.66 -1.28
N ALA A 174 -23.41 -3.83 -0.95
CA ALA A 174 -24.21 -2.79 -0.31
C ALA A 174 -23.75 -2.55 1.14
N GLU A 175 -23.46 -3.62 1.87
CA GLU A 175 -22.88 -3.56 3.20
C GLU A 175 -21.50 -2.87 3.17
N ARG A 176 -20.64 -3.27 2.24
CA ARG A 176 -19.31 -2.67 2.06
C ARG A 176 -19.38 -1.17 1.80
N GLN A 177 -20.25 -0.74 0.90
CA GLN A 177 -20.46 0.68 0.61
C GLN A 177 -21.00 1.45 1.82
N ALA A 178 -21.96 0.88 2.55
CA ALA A 178 -22.51 1.51 3.74
C ALA A 178 -21.44 1.73 4.83
N LEU A 179 -20.63 0.71 5.09
CA LEU A 179 -19.53 0.78 6.05
C LEU A 179 -18.43 1.76 5.58
N ALA A 180 -18.12 1.78 4.29
CA ALA A 180 -17.18 2.74 3.73
C ALA A 180 -17.65 4.19 3.91
N HIS A 181 -18.95 4.49 3.72
CA HIS A 181 -19.50 5.82 4.00
C HIS A 181 -19.43 6.20 5.48
N GLN A 182 -19.63 5.25 6.40
CA GLN A 182 -19.47 5.51 7.84
C GLN A 182 -18.00 5.83 8.18
N ALA A 183 -17.07 5.04 7.65
CA ALA A 183 -15.64 5.27 7.83
C ALA A 183 -15.18 6.62 7.25
N MET A 184 -15.67 6.99 6.06
CA MET A 184 -15.42 8.33 5.50
C MET A 184 -15.84 9.45 6.43
N LYS A 185 -17.01 9.35 7.04
CA LYS A 185 -17.51 10.35 7.98
C LYS A 185 -16.60 10.48 9.21
N HIS A 186 -16.17 9.35 9.77
CA HIS A 186 -15.22 9.32 10.89
C HIS A 186 -13.90 9.98 10.50
N TRP A 187 -13.24 9.49 9.45
CA TRP A 187 -11.93 9.97 9.03
C TRP A 187 -11.94 11.42 8.52
N SER A 188 -13.06 11.92 7.96
CA SER A 188 -13.19 13.32 7.54
C SER A 188 -13.12 14.32 8.69
N THR A 189 -13.43 13.88 9.91
CA THR A 189 -13.39 14.72 11.12
C THR A 189 -12.17 14.43 12.01
N HIS A 190 -11.42 13.38 11.67
CA HIS A 190 -10.28 12.94 12.45
C HIS A 190 -9.01 13.76 12.13
N SER A 191 -8.20 14.09 13.15
CA SER A 191 -7.01 14.94 13.00
C SER A 191 -5.73 14.18 12.66
N SER A 192 -5.80 12.86 12.46
CA SER A 192 -4.64 12.04 12.10
C SER A 192 -4.05 12.43 10.73
N PRO A 193 -2.72 12.49 10.58
CA PRO A 193 -2.08 12.79 9.29
C PRO A 193 -2.44 11.83 8.15
N ILE A 194 -2.87 10.61 8.49
CA ILE A 194 -3.30 9.59 7.52
C ILE A 194 -4.78 9.68 7.16
N ALA A 195 -5.56 10.49 7.88
CA ALA A 195 -7.00 10.58 7.67
C ALA A 195 -7.40 10.96 6.23
N PRO A 196 -6.77 11.91 5.55
CA PRO A 196 -7.11 12.22 4.15
C PRO A 196 -6.89 11.02 3.21
N LEU A 197 -5.87 10.21 3.46
CA LEU A 197 -5.60 9.01 2.66
C LEU A 197 -6.66 7.92 2.91
N LEU A 198 -7.12 7.77 4.14
CA LEU A 198 -8.19 6.84 4.50
C LEU A 198 -9.55 7.30 3.95
N VAL A 199 -9.82 8.61 3.93
CA VAL A 199 -11.01 9.16 3.25
C VAL A 199 -10.99 8.78 1.78
N MET A 200 -9.88 8.99 1.07
CA MET A 200 -9.73 8.61 -0.33
C MET A 200 -9.94 7.10 -0.54
N HIS A 201 -9.36 6.26 0.31
CA HIS A 201 -9.56 4.81 0.24
C HIS A 201 -11.03 4.41 0.42
N HIS A 202 -11.70 4.97 1.43
CA HIS A 202 -13.12 4.65 1.67
C HIS A 202 -14.04 5.21 0.58
N ARG A 203 -13.71 6.34 -0.06
CA ARG A 203 -14.41 6.81 -1.27
C ARG A 203 -14.31 5.79 -2.41
N LEU A 204 -13.12 5.21 -2.61
CA LEU A 204 -12.93 4.13 -3.56
C LEU A 204 -13.84 2.92 -3.22
N MET A 205 -13.88 2.52 -1.95
CA MET A 205 -14.71 1.39 -1.49
C MET A 205 -16.20 1.68 -1.60
N ALA A 206 -16.61 2.95 -1.50
CA ALA A 206 -17.98 3.41 -1.70
C ALA A 206 -18.35 3.53 -3.19
N GLY A 207 -17.41 3.32 -4.11
CA GLY A 207 -17.64 3.46 -5.56
C GLY A 207 -17.72 4.90 -6.05
N GLU A 208 -17.18 5.86 -5.28
CA GLU A 208 -17.12 7.27 -5.66
C GLU A 208 -15.95 7.54 -6.62
N GLY A 209 -16.15 8.49 -7.54
CA GLY A 209 -15.12 8.94 -8.48
C GLY A 209 -14.31 10.16 -7.99
N GLY A 210 -13.45 10.70 -8.87
CA GLY A 210 -12.65 11.90 -8.59
C GLY A 210 -11.38 11.63 -7.77
N LEU A 211 -10.96 10.39 -7.68
CA LEU A 211 -9.82 9.95 -6.85
C LEU A 211 -8.46 10.42 -7.38
N GLY A 212 -8.34 10.61 -8.71
CA GLY A 212 -7.09 11.07 -9.33
C GLY A 212 -6.71 12.50 -8.91
N GLU A 213 -7.69 13.40 -8.78
CA GLU A 213 -7.45 14.75 -8.28
C GLU A 213 -7.09 14.74 -6.79
N GLU A 214 -7.80 13.94 -5.99
CA GLU A 214 -7.52 13.81 -4.57
C GLU A 214 -6.13 13.20 -4.31
N ALA A 215 -5.77 12.14 -5.05
CA ALA A 215 -4.44 11.54 -4.98
C ALA A 215 -3.33 12.54 -5.35
N SER A 216 -3.56 13.37 -6.39
CA SER A 216 -2.63 14.44 -6.78
C SER A 216 -2.46 15.47 -5.66
N ASN A 217 -3.54 15.86 -5.01
CA ASN A 217 -3.50 16.80 -3.88
C ASN A 217 -2.77 16.20 -2.66
N LEU A 218 -3.00 14.92 -2.35
CA LEU A 218 -2.28 14.22 -1.28
C LEU A 218 -0.78 14.15 -1.55
N LEU A 219 -0.40 13.82 -2.79
CA LEU A 219 1.01 13.78 -3.19
C LEU A 219 1.66 15.16 -3.11
N ALA A 220 0.95 16.22 -3.51
CA ALA A 220 1.43 17.61 -3.45
C ALA A 220 1.54 18.12 -2.01
N ALA A 221 0.66 17.70 -1.11
CA ALA A 221 0.71 18.07 0.31
C ALA A 221 1.93 17.47 1.03
N GLY A 222 2.63 16.52 0.42
CA GLY A 222 3.83 15.90 0.97
C GLY A 222 3.50 14.96 2.12
N THR A 223 2.57 14.06 1.91
CA THR A 223 2.21 13.03 2.89
C THR A 223 3.41 12.16 3.27
N ASP A 224 3.68 12.01 4.55
CA ASP A 224 4.73 11.13 5.12
C ASP A 224 4.46 9.64 4.91
N GLY A 225 3.75 9.28 3.85
CA GLY A 225 3.28 7.92 3.63
C GLY A 225 3.22 7.51 2.16
N LEU A 226 4.27 7.78 1.36
CA LEU A 226 4.30 7.37 -0.06
C LEU A 226 4.00 5.87 -0.25
N GLY A 227 4.44 5.02 0.70
CA GLY A 227 4.13 3.59 0.67
C GLY A 227 2.64 3.30 0.86
N ARG A 228 1.99 4.02 1.78
CA ARG A 228 0.54 3.91 2.02
C ARG A 228 -0.27 4.45 0.84
N LEU A 229 0.15 5.58 0.29
CA LEU A 229 -0.47 6.15 -0.92
C LEU A 229 -0.32 5.18 -2.10
N SER A 230 0.85 4.56 -2.29
CA SER A 230 1.07 3.54 -3.32
C SER A 230 0.08 2.37 -3.19
N ALA A 231 -0.13 1.86 -1.98
CA ALA A 231 -1.06 0.75 -1.75
C ALA A 231 -2.52 1.13 -2.10
N VAL A 232 -2.96 2.33 -1.71
CA VAL A 232 -4.31 2.81 -2.05
C VAL A 232 -4.45 3.05 -3.56
N LEU A 233 -3.41 3.56 -4.22
CA LEU A 233 -3.42 3.76 -5.68
C LEU A 233 -3.51 2.45 -6.46
N GLU A 234 -2.90 1.37 -5.99
CA GLU A 234 -3.02 0.05 -6.61
C GLU A 234 -4.46 -0.46 -6.59
N ASP A 235 -5.10 -0.37 -5.42
CA ASP A 235 -6.51 -0.73 -5.29
C ASP A 235 -7.41 0.16 -6.18
N ALA A 236 -7.09 1.46 -6.26
CA ALA A 236 -7.82 2.41 -7.09
C ALA A 236 -7.66 2.10 -8.59
N LEU A 237 -6.45 1.80 -9.04
CA LEU A 237 -6.16 1.44 -10.43
C LEU A 237 -6.87 0.16 -10.87
N ALA A 238 -7.04 -0.81 -9.96
CA ALA A 238 -7.75 -2.05 -10.25
C ALA A 238 -9.26 -1.85 -10.48
N ARG A 239 -9.85 -0.75 -9.95
CA ARG A 239 -11.30 -0.49 -9.96
C ARG A 239 -11.70 0.71 -10.81
N ALA A 240 -10.76 1.56 -11.21
CA ALA A 240 -11.02 2.83 -11.90
C ALA A 240 -11.62 2.65 -13.31
N SER A 241 -12.49 3.59 -13.70
CA SER A 241 -12.89 3.77 -15.09
C SER A 241 -11.69 4.21 -15.95
N ALA A 242 -11.81 4.12 -17.28
CA ALA A 242 -10.70 4.43 -18.19
C ALA A 242 -10.15 5.86 -17.99
N ASP A 243 -11.06 6.87 -17.88
CA ASP A 243 -10.66 8.27 -17.71
C ASP A 243 -9.99 8.54 -16.35
N GLU A 244 -10.47 7.89 -15.30
CA GLU A 244 -9.92 7.99 -13.97
C GLU A 244 -8.59 7.25 -13.85
N ARG A 245 -8.49 6.10 -14.53
CA ARG A 245 -7.28 5.28 -14.58
C ARG A 245 -6.09 6.06 -15.12
N GLU A 246 -6.27 6.85 -16.19
CA GLU A 246 -5.21 7.66 -16.78
C GLU A 246 -4.61 8.64 -15.76
N ARG A 247 -5.48 9.33 -14.98
CA ARG A 247 -5.05 10.25 -13.92
C ARG A 247 -4.33 9.55 -12.78
N LEU A 248 -4.87 8.42 -12.34
CA LEU A 248 -4.27 7.60 -11.28
C LEU A 248 -2.91 7.03 -11.69
N LEU A 249 -2.74 6.61 -12.94
CA LEU A 249 -1.46 6.15 -13.49
C LEU A 249 -0.39 7.25 -13.39
N GLY A 250 -0.73 8.49 -13.74
CA GLY A 250 0.19 9.62 -13.60
C GLY A 250 0.64 9.84 -12.16
N VAL A 251 -0.30 9.81 -11.18
CA VAL A 251 0.05 9.93 -9.77
C VAL A 251 0.85 8.73 -9.27
N ALA A 252 0.50 7.52 -9.69
CA ALA A 252 1.22 6.31 -9.32
C ALA A 252 2.67 6.31 -9.86
N ALA A 253 2.88 6.82 -11.08
CA ALA A 253 4.21 7.03 -11.65
C ALA A 253 5.03 8.03 -10.82
N ASP A 254 4.44 9.18 -10.46
CA ASP A 254 5.10 10.19 -9.61
C ASP A 254 5.46 9.63 -8.22
N VAL A 255 4.57 8.83 -7.60
CA VAL A 255 4.85 8.14 -6.33
C VAL A 255 6.00 7.15 -6.48
N ALA A 256 5.99 6.33 -7.52
CA ALA A 256 7.02 5.33 -7.78
C ALA A 256 8.39 6.00 -8.03
N VAL A 257 8.43 7.11 -8.79
CA VAL A 257 9.64 7.92 -8.98
C VAL A 257 10.20 8.41 -7.64
N ARG A 258 9.37 9.01 -6.79
CA ARG A 258 9.80 9.50 -5.46
C ARG A 258 10.30 8.40 -4.53
N ARG A 259 9.85 7.17 -4.74
CA ARG A 259 10.30 5.98 -4.01
C ARG A 259 11.54 5.33 -4.63
N GLY A 260 11.99 5.80 -5.80
CA GLY A 260 13.09 5.20 -6.56
C GLY A 260 12.74 3.87 -7.23
N GLU A 261 11.44 3.57 -7.40
CA GLU A 261 10.92 2.33 -8.00
C GLU A 261 10.85 2.47 -9.54
N VAL A 262 12.02 2.55 -10.18
CA VAL A 262 12.17 2.92 -11.61
C VAL A 262 11.34 2.05 -12.54
N GLU A 263 11.45 0.72 -12.42
CA GLU A 263 10.72 -0.23 -13.26
C GLU A 263 9.21 -0.11 -13.12
N ARG A 264 8.76 0.15 -11.90
CA ARG A 264 7.34 0.32 -11.61
C ARG A 264 6.81 1.63 -12.18
N ALA A 265 7.56 2.72 -12.01
CA ALA A 265 7.24 4.02 -12.60
C ALA A 265 7.13 3.90 -14.13
N ARG A 266 8.06 3.19 -14.76
CA ARG A 266 8.04 2.91 -16.20
C ARG A 266 6.78 2.16 -16.60
N GLY A 267 6.42 1.08 -15.88
CA GLY A 267 5.22 0.31 -16.17
C GLY A 267 3.95 1.16 -16.15
N TYR A 268 3.81 2.04 -15.16
CA TYR A 268 2.67 2.96 -15.11
C TYR A 268 2.65 3.94 -16.29
N LEU A 269 3.81 4.46 -16.71
CA LEU A 269 3.90 5.38 -17.85
C LEU A 269 3.63 4.68 -19.20
N GLU A 270 4.02 3.42 -19.35
CA GLU A 270 3.73 2.60 -20.54
C GLU A 270 2.23 2.27 -20.66
N ASP A 271 1.54 2.14 -19.52
CA ASP A 271 0.09 1.91 -19.48
C ASP A 271 -0.73 3.19 -19.78
N MET A 272 -0.11 4.37 -19.78
CA MET A 272 -0.78 5.65 -20.10
C MET A 272 -0.91 5.85 -21.62
N THR A 273 -2.04 6.42 -22.03
CA THR A 273 -2.25 6.81 -23.43
C THR A 273 -1.34 7.98 -23.84
N THR A 274 -1.15 8.91 -22.91
CA THR A 274 -0.31 10.11 -23.08
C THR A 274 0.60 10.26 -21.86
N PRO A 275 1.81 9.64 -21.88
CA PRO A 275 2.73 9.73 -20.75
C PRO A 275 3.12 11.17 -20.46
N ASP A 276 3.11 11.55 -19.18
CA ASP A 276 3.59 12.87 -18.74
C ASP A 276 5.11 12.98 -18.96
N ALA A 277 5.53 13.95 -19.76
CA ALA A 277 6.93 14.20 -20.06
C ALA A 277 7.75 14.45 -18.78
N THR A 278 7.15 15.05 -17.75
CA THR A 278 7.84 15.32 -16.48
C THR A 278 8.13 14.00 -15.72
N ALA A 279 7.16 13.13 -15.61
CA ALA A 279 7.35 11.84 -14.96
C ALA A 279 8.32 10.94 -15.76
N LEU A 280 8.21 10.92 -17.08
CA LEU A 280 9.13 10.16 -17.93
C LEU A 280 10.56 10.68 -17.84
N SER A 281 10.76 12.02 -17.80
CA SER A 281 12.09 12.61 -17.61
C SER A 281 12.72 12.22 -16.27
N ALA A 282 11.90 12.16 -15.20
CA ALA A 282 12.37 11.72 -13.89
C ALA A 282 12.81 10.24 -13.89
N VAL A 283 12.09 9.36 -14.59
CA VAL A 283 12.50 7.97 -14.81
C VAL A 283 13.84 7.90 -15.57
N LEU A 284 13.97 8.63 -16.68
CA LEU A 284 15.21 8.67 -17.46
C LEU A 284 16.41 9.14 -16.63
N ARG A 285 16.22 10.14 -15.74
CA ARG A 285 17.29 10.60 -14.83
C ARG A 285 17.68 9.52 -13.81
N LEU A 286 16.73 8.83 -13.24
CA LEU A 286 17.01 7.69 -12.33
C LEU A 286 17.79 6.56 -13.04
N GLU A 287 17.66 6.44 -14.36
CA GLU A 287 18.42 5.51 -15.22
C GLU A 287 19.80 6.04 -15.61
N GLY A 288 20.13 7.27 -15.26
CA GLY A 288 21.39 7.92 -15.66
C GLY A 288 21.38 8.49 -17.09
N ARG A 289 20.23 8.66 -17.71
CA ARG A 289 20.02 9.19 -19.07
C ARG A 289 19.60 10.66 -19.03
N ALA A 290 20.41 11.49 -18.36
CA ALA A 290 20.08 12.89 -18.09
C ALA A 290 19.90 13.73 -19.38
N ASP A 291 20.74 13.52 -20.40
CA ASP A 291 20.64 14.26 -21.68
C ASP A 291 19.31 13.99 -22.40
N GLU A 292 18.83 12.75 -22.36
CA GLU A 292 17.55 12.37 -22.96
C GLU A 292 16.36 12.94 -22.16
N ALA A 293 16.50 12.99 -20.85
CA ALA A 293 15.51 13.62 -19.97
C ALA A 293 15.37 15.12 -20.25
N ASP A 294 16.49 15.82 -20.42
CA ASP A 294 16.51 17.25 -20.74
C ASP A 294 15.91 17.52 -22.13
N ALA A 295 16.29 16.73 -23.15
CA ALA A 295 15.73 16.84 -24.48
C ALA A 295 14.20 16.69 -24.48
N LEU A 296 13.69 15.71 -23.75
CA LEU A 296 12.25 15.46 -23.59
C LEU A 296 11.52 16.65 -22.95
N LEU A 297 12.10 17.24 -21.90
CA LEU A 297 11.51 18.41 -21.22
C LEU A 297 11.53 19.64 -22.11
N LEU A 298 12.63 19.88 -22.86
CA LEU A 298 12.74 20.99 -23.81
C LEU A 298 11.70 20.88 -24.93
N ASP A 299 11.47 19.69 -25.46
CA ASP A 299 10.43 19.46 -26.47
C ASP A 299 9.02 19.71 -25.89
N ALA A 300 8.74 19.22 -24.70
CA ALA A 300 7.47 19.48 -24.02
C ALA A 300 7.24 20.99 -23.74
N ILE A 301 8.29 21.74 -23.44
CA ILE A 301 8.25 23.20 -23.23
C ILE A 301 7.97 23.94 -24.55
N ARG A 302 8.51 23.48 -25.67
CA ARG A 302 8.28 24.07 -26.99
C ARG A 302 6.85 23.84 -27.48
N ASP A 303 6.33 22.64 -27.23
CA ASP A 303 5.00 22.23 -27.71
C ASP A 303 3.85 22.79 -26.86
N SER A 304 4.11 23.12 -25.60
CA SER A 304 3.12 23.63 -24.69
C SER A 304 3.67 24.70 -23.75
N ASN A 305 2.78 25.59 -23.29
CA ASN A 305 3.14 26.56 -22.25
C ASN A 305 3.02 25.93 -20.82
N ALA A 306 3.16 24.61 -20.71
CA ALA A 306 2.99 23.88 -19.45
C ALA A 306 4.09 24.25 -18.44
N LEU A 307 3.69 24.46 -17.20
CA LEU A 307 4.58 24.86 -16.12
C LEU A 307 5.43 23.68 -15.59
N ARG A 308 4.81 22.50 -15.46
CA ARG A 308 5.48 21.33 -14.85
C ARG A 308 6.81 20.95 -15.55
N PRO A 309 6.90 20.84 -16.88
CA PRO A 309 8.16 20.56 -17.55
C PRO A 309 9.22 21.64 -17.31
N ARG A 310 8.82 22.93 -17.21
CA ARG A 310 9.76 24.04 -16.93
C ARG A 310 10.35 23.95 -15.53
N ILE A 311 9.52 23.69 -14.52
CA ILE A 311 9.96 23.48 -13.14
C ILE A 311 10.88 22.25 -13.05
N ALA A 312 10.51 21.15 -13.70
CA ALA A 312 11.32 19.95 -13.69
C ALA A 312 12.71 20.17 -14.32
N LEU A 313 12.77 20.88 -15.46
CA LEU A 313 14.03 21.22 -16.09
C LEU A 313 14.87 22.17 -15.23
N LEU A 314 14.24 23.18 -14.63
CA LEU A 314 14.92 24.10 -13.71
C LEU A 314 15.51 23.37 -12.51
N THR A 315 14.73 22.51 -11.85
CA THR A 315 15.21 21.73 -10.72
C THR A 315 16.40 20.87 -11.09
N ALA A 316 16.31 20.19 -12.23
CA ALA A 316 17.39 19.37 -12.75
C ALA A 316 18.67 20.16 -13.01
N ARG A 317 18.57 21.33 -13.65
CA ARG A 317 19.71 22.20 -13.94
C ARG A 317 20.37 22.77 -12.68
N ILE A 318 19.57 23.10 -11.66
CA ILE A 318 20.07 23.53 -10.36
C ILE A 318 20.81 22.38 -9.65
N GLU A 319 20.27 21.17 -9.72
CA GLU A 319 20.90 19.98 -9.12
C GLU A 319 22.22 19.61 -9.80
N ASP A 320 22.26 19.65 -11.13
CA ASP A 320 23.45 19.32 -11.93
C ASP A 320 24.55 20.38 -11.76
N ARG A 321 24.21 21.65 -11.48
CA ARG A 321 25.12 22.77 -11.23
C ARG A 321 26.15 22.99 -12.34
N LEU A 322 25.76 22.79 -13.60
CA LEU A 322 26.65 22.98 -14.78
C LEU A 322 26.73 24.44 -15.13
N PRO A 323 27.94 25.08 -15.16
CA PRO A 323 28.12 26.51 -15.44
C PRO A 323 27.57 26.96 -16.80
N GLU A 324 27.65 26.08 -17.80
CA GLU A 324 27.13 26.33 -19.16
C GLU A 324 25.61 26.42 -19.24
N GLN A 325 24.91 26.02 -18.20
CA GLN A 325 23.43 26.03 -18.11
C GLN A 325 22.88 27.22 -17.32
N GLN A 326 23.73 28.14 -16.86
CA GLN A 326 23.30 29.25 -16.00
C GLN A 326 22.32 30.21 -16.70
N GLU A 327 22.51 30.48 -17.99
CA GLU A 327 21.61 31.31 -18.78
C GLU A 327 20.21 30.69 -18.86
N ASP A 328 20.11 29.37 -19.05
CA ASP A 328 18.86 28.64 -19.09
C ASP A 328 18.12 28.69 -17.70
N VAL A 329 18.90 28.59 -16.63
CA VAL A 329 18.37 28.71 -15.25
C VAL A 329 17.79 30.09 -15.01
N ASP A 330 18.51 31.15 -15.41
CA ASP A 330 18.08 32.53 -15.23
C ASP A 330 16.80 32.84 -16.05
N GLU A 331 16.70 32.31 -17.27
CA GLU A 331 15.50 32.44 -18.11
C GLU A 331 14.30 31.72 -17.52
N LEU A 332 14.49 30.47 -17.03
CA LEU A 332 13.42 29.70 -16.39
C LEU A 332 12.94 30.35 -15.10
N LEU A 333 13.84 30.88 -14.28
CA LEU A 333 13.50 31.64 -13.09
C LEU A 333 12.71 32.92 -13.41
N ALA A 334 13.17 33.72 -14.38
CA ALA A 334 12.47 34.91 -14.82
C ALA A 334 11.04 34.60 -15.31
N HIS A 335 10.86 33.46 -15.95
CA HIS A 335 9.54 33.03 -16.41
C HIS A 335 8.63 32.63 -15.24
N LEU A 336 9.16 31.95 -14.22
CA LEU A 336 8.42 31.60 -13.01
C LEU A 336 8.03 32.84 -12.18
N ASP A 337 8.95 33.80 -12.05
CA ASP A 337 8.71 35.05 -11.32
C ASP A 337 7.64 35.94 -12.00
N ALA A 338 7.48 35.81 -13.32
CA ALA A 338 6.44 36.51 -14.06
C ALA A 338 5.05 35.89 -13.92
N MET A 339 4.93 34.70 -13.33
CA MET A 339 3.66 34.01 -13.13
C MET A 339 3.00 34.41 -11.81
N ASP A 340 1.67 34.59 -11.83
CA ASP A 340 0.91 34.74 -10.58
C ASP A 340 0.69 33.37 -9.93
N PRO A 341 1.29 33.09 -8.75
CA PRO A 341 1.13 31.81 -8.07
C PRO A 341 -0.34 31.47 -7.74
N ALA A 342 -1.21 32.49 -7.64
CA ALA A 342 -2.63 32.29 -7.33
C ALA A 342 -3.38 31.60 -8.45
N THR A 343 -2.88 31.66 -9.69
CA THR A 343 -3.49 31.06 -10.88
C THR A 343 -3.12 29.59 -11.06
N LEU A 344 -2.18 29.06 -10.27
CA LEU A 344 -1.66 27.70 -10.41
C LEU A 344 -2.46 26.69 -9.59
N PRO A 345 -2.61 25.45 -10.05
CA PRO A 345 -3.08 24.34 -9.23
C PRO A 345 -2.27 24.20 -7.94
N LEU A 346 -2.88 23.73 -6.86
CA LEU A 346 -2.29 23.73 -5.52
C LEU A 346 -0.90 23.03 -5.47
N GLY A 347 -0.75 21.92 -6.20
CA GLY A 347 0.49 21.17 -6.28
C GLY A 347 1.62 21.91 -7.00
N GLU A 348 1.30 22.59 -8.09
CA GLU A 348 2.26 23.36 -8.87
C GLU A 348 2.66 24.66 -8.17
N ARG A 349 1.71 25.29 -7.43
CA ARG A 349 1.96 26.50 -6.64
C ARG A 349 3.06 26.30 -5.61
N ARG A 350 3.02 25.20 -4.86
CA ARG A 350 4.05 24.89 -3.86
C ARG A 350 5.42 24.70 -4.51
N THR A 351 5.47 23.96 -5.61
CA THR A 351 6.73 23.69 -6.32
C THR A 351 7.30 24.96 -6.94
N ALA A 352 6.46 25.81 -7.55
CA ALA A 352 6.88 27.11 -8.09
C ALA A 352 7.41 28.05 -6.99
N LEU A 353 6.75 28.13 -5.84
CA LEU A 353 7.20 28.94 -4.70
C LEU A 353 8.51 28.44 -4.11
N LEU A 354 8.75 27.13 -4.08
CA LEU A 354 10.02 26.55 -3.63
C LEU A 354 11.14 26.84 -4.63
N ALA A 355 10.85 26.73 -5.93
CA ALA A 355 11.85 27.01 -6.98
C ALA A 355 12.24 28.50 -7.04
N SER A 356 11.28 29.42 -6.83
CA SER A 356 11.56 30.87 -6.78
C SER A 356 12.26 31.32 -5.49
N GLY A 357 12.29 30.49 -4.46
CA GLY A 357 12.99 30.76 -3.18
C GLY A 357 14.38 30.12 -3.09
N LEU A 358 14.81 29.39 -4.10
CA LEU A 358 16.13 28.76 -4.22
C LEU A 358 17.08 29.64 -5.01
#